data_48bee7b2f76ee361740ffe47ecb9e11a
#
_entry.id   48bee7b2f76ee361740ffe47ecb9e11a
#
_cell.length_a   1.000
_cell.length_b   1.000
_cell.length_c   1.000
_cell.angle_alpha   90.00
_cell.angle_beta   90.00
_cell.angle_gamma   90.00
#
_symmetry.space_group_name_H-M   'P 1'
#
loop_
_entity.id
_entity.type
_entity.pdbx_description
1 polymer ?
#
loop_
_entity_poly.entity_id
_entity_poly.type
_entity_poly.pdbx_seq_one_letter_code
_entity_poly.pdbx_strand_id
1 'polypeptide(L)'
;MDKAIGDYLEDLNVDLIVLAGYMKILTKPFTQRFAGKILNIHPSLLPKYPGLDTYQRALENGDSEHGTTVHFVNEEIDGGAIVLQAKVPIFPGDTVEEIELRTREQEYLIYHLVIKWFVEDRLKLIENQAYLDGKQLPPNGYANE
;
A
#
# COMPACT_ATOMS: atom_id res chain seq x y z
N MET A 1 -2.53 16.58 -15.64
CA MET A 1 -1.29 15.79 -15.38
C MET A 1 -1.52 14.29 -15.44
N ASP A 2 -2.50 13.78 -14.74
CA ASP A 2 -2.78 12.33 -14.75
C ASP A 2 -3.08 11.79 -16.14
N LYS A 3 -3.82 12.52 -16.96
CA LYS A 3 -4.14 12.08 -18.32
C LYS A 3 -2.89 11.93 -19.18
N ALA A 4 -1.98 12.89 -19.11
CA ALA A 4 -0.73 12.84 -19.87
C ALA A 4 0.15 11.68 -19.41
N ILE A 5 0.24 11.45 -18.10
CA ILE A 5 1.00 10.33 -17.55
C ILE A 5 0.36 9.01 -17.98
N GLY A 6 -0.98 8.92 -17.90
CA GLY A 6 -1.71 7.73 -18.31
C GLY A 6 -1.52 7.41 -19.78
N ASP A 7 -1.58 8.42 -20.67
CA ASP A 7 -1.35 8.24 -22.09
C ASP A 7 0.05 7.69 -22.36
N TYR A 8 1.06 8.25 -21.69
CA TYR A 8 2.44 7.78 -21.81
C TYR A 8 2.59 6.33 -21.33
N LEU A 9 1.99 5.98 -20.21
CA LEU A 9 2.05 4.61 -19.67
C LEU A 9 1.35 3.60 -20.56
N GLU A 10 0.21 3.98 -21.17
CA GLU A 10 -0.45 3.10 -22.14
C GLU A 10 0.41 2.87 -23.37
N ASP A 11 1.07 3.90 -23.88
CA ASP A 11 1.98 3.78 -25.01
C ASP A 11 3.14 2.83 -24.70
N LEU A 12 3.59 2.78 -23.44
CA LEU A 12 4.62 1.85 -22.99
C LEU A 12 4.09 0.44 -22.70
N ASN A 13 2.77 0.25 -22.75
CA ASN A 13 2.12 -1.03 -22.48
C ASN A 13 2.48 -1.57 -21.09
N VAL A 14 2.33 -0.72 -20.08
CA VAL A 14 2.73 -1.02 -18.70
C VAL A 14 1.76 -2.01 -18.05
N ASP A 15 2.29 -3.04 -17.40
CA ASP A 15 1.51 -4.07 -16.70
C ASP A 15 1.28 -3.74 -15.22
N LEU A 16 2.16 -2.94 -14.63
CA LEU A 16 2.11 -2.61 -13.20
C LEU A 16 2.67 -1.22 -12.97
N ILE A 17 1.98 -0.45 -12.13
CA ILE A 17 2.44 0.84 -11.64
C ILE A 17 2.69 0.70 -10.14
N VAL A 18 3.92 0.98 -9.71
CA VAL A 18 4.33 0.89 -8.31
C VAL A 18 4.55 2.29 -7.77
N LEU A 19 3.82 2.66 -6.72
CA LEU A 19 3.95 3.94 -6.06
C LEU A 19 4.70 3.78 -4.74
N ALA A 20 5.58 4.73 -4.45
CA ALA A 20 6.29 4.79 -3.18
C ALA A 20 6.47 6.26 -2.81
N GLY A 21 5.98 6.65 -1.64
CA GLY A 21 6.04 8.04 -1.21
C GLY A 21 5.19 8.99 -2.06
N TYR A 22 4.20 8.48 -2.77
CA TYR A 22 3.34 9.30 -3.62
C TYR A 22 2.24 9.92 -2.75
N MET A 23 2.23 11.24 -2.72
CA MET A 23 1.40 12.00 -1.78
C MET A 23 0.17 12.62 -2.42
N LYS A 24 0.00 12.50 -3.74
CA LYS A 24 -1.13 13.08 -4.46
C LYS A 24 -2.23 12.04 -4.64
N ILE A 25 -3.49 12.51 -4.57
CA ILE A 25 -4.64 11.68 -4.90
C ILE A 25 -4.68 11.52 -6.41
N LEU A 26 -4.78 10.29 -6.88
CA LEU A 26 -4.97 10.01 -8.29
C LEU A 26 -6.44 10.26 -8.67
N THR A 27 -6.66 10.77 -9.86
CA THR A 27 -8.02 11.02 -10.33
C THR A 27 -8.75 9.71 -10.59
N LYS A 28 -10.09 9.75 -10.48
CA LYS A 28 -10.92 8.59 -10.75
C LYS A 28 -10.72 8.03 -12.17
N PRO A 29 -10.67 8.85 -13.23
CA PRO A 29 -10.38 8.32 -14.57
C PRO A 29 -9.04 7.59 -14.66
N PHE A 30 -8.00 8.09 -14.00
CA PHE A 30 -6.69 7.43 -13.99
C PHE A 30 -6.75 6.08 -13.27
N THR A 31 -7.33 6.04 -12.09
CA THR A 31 -7.42 4.80 -11.31
C THR A 31 -8.29 3.75 -11.98
N GLN A 32 -9.37 4.15 -12.65
CA GLN A 32 -10.21 3.22 -13.41
C GLN A 32 -9.48 2.67 -14.63
N ARG A 33 -8.71 3.51 -15.32
CA ARG A 33 -7.93 3.15 -16.50
C ARG A 33 -6.88 2.06 -16.19
N PHE A 34 -6.30 2.12 -14.99
CA PHE A 34 -5.29 1.16 -14.54
C PHE A 34 -5.78 0.30 -13.37
N ALA A 35 -7.09 0.05 -13.29
CA ALA A 35 -7.66 -0.74 -12.22
C ALA A 35 -6.98 -2.12 -12.12
N GLY A 36 -6.59 -2.49 -10.90
CA GLY A 36 -5.88 -3.74 -10.64
C GLY A 36 -4.41 -3.74 -11.05
N LYS A 37 -3.88 -2.60 -11.50
CA LYS A 37 -2.48 -2.47 -11.94
C LYS A 37 -1.69 -1.44 -11.16
N ILE A 38 -2.24 -0.85 -10.11
CA ILE A 38 -1.55 0.15 -9.29
C ILE A 38 -1.43 -0.38 -7.87
N LEU A 39 -0.19 -0.46 -7.39
CA LEU A 39 0.12 -0.79 -5.99
C LEU A 39 0.78 0.40 -5.32
N ASN A 40 0.50 0.58 -4.04
CA ASN A 40 1.14 1.57 -3.21
C ASN A 40 1.54 0.95 -1.89
N ILE A 41 2.52 1.55 -1.23
CA ILE A 41 2.88 1.23 0.14
C ILE A 41 2.65 2.46 1.00
N HIS A 42 1.97 2.27 2.13
CA HIS A 42 1.61 3.34 3.05
C HIS A 42 2.15 3.03 4.45
N PRO A 43 2.82 3.99 5.10
CA PRO A 43 3.48 3.74 6.39
C PRO A 43 2.52 3.79 7.56
N SER A 44 1.51 2.95 7.57
CA SER A 44 0.63 2.70 8.69
C SER A 44 -0.05 1.34 8.53
N LEU A 45 -0.70 0.87 9.60
CA LEU A 45 -1.54 -0.33 9.56
C LEU A 45 -2.96 0.09 9.15
N LEU A 46 -3.18 0.28 7.85
CA LEU A 46 -4.49 0.68 7.35
C LEU A 46 -5.59 -0.28 7.84
N PRO A 47 -6.77 0.22 8.17
CA PRO A 47 -7.31 1.56 7.93
C PRO A 47 -6.87 2.65 8.92
N LYS A 48 -5.96 2.35 9.84
CA LYS A 48 -5.42 3.38 10.74
C LYS A 48 -4.55 4.37 9.98
N TYR A 49 -4.67 5.64 10.32
CA TYR A 49 -3.81 6.73 9.86
C TYR A 49 -3.64 6.80 8.35
N PRO A 50 -4.74 6.96 7.58
CA PRO A 50 -4.58 7.35 6.18
C PRO A 50 -3.98 8.75 6.09
N GLY A 51 -3.31 9.05 5.00
CA GLY A 51 -2.73 10.37 4.77
C GLY A 51 -1.34 10.54 5.37
N LEU A 52 -1.05 11.74 5.87
CA LEU A 52 0.29 12.17 6.28
C LEU A 52 0.56 11.94 7.78
N ASP A 53 1.84 12.06 8.15
CA ASP A 53 2.32 12.11 9.54
C ASP A 53 1.92 10.89 10.37
N THR A 54 1.97 9.71 9.78
CA THR A 54 1.51 8.48 10.43
C THR A 54 2.33 8.12 11.68
N TYR A 55 3.65 8.32 11.63
CA TYR A 55 4.53 8.02 12.77
C TYR A 55 4.23 8.91 13.97
N GLN A 56 4.08 10.20 13.70
CA GLN A 56 3.74 11.18 14.74
C GLN A 56 2.38 10.89 15.35
N ARG A 57 1.41 10.56 14.50
CA ARG A 57 0.04 10.26 14.95
C ARG A 57 0.00 9.00 15.82
N ALA A 58 0.76 7.97 15.45
CA ALA A 58 0.86 6.75 16.24
C ALA A 58 1.49 7.01 17.61
N LEU A 59 2.55 7.83 17.66
CA LEU A 59 3.19 8.21 18.93
C LEU A 59 2.24 9.02 19.82
N GLU A 60 1.58 10.02 19.28
CA GLU A 60 0.63 10.87 20.02
C GLU A 60 -0.53 10.07 20.56
N ASN A 61 -0.95 9.03 19.84
CA ASN A 61 -2.05 8.18 20.23
C ASN A 61 -1.66 7.08 21.23
N GLY A 62 -0.38 6.96 21.56
CA GLY A 62 0.12 5.97 22.51
C GLY A 62 0.06 4.53 22.00
N ASP A 63 0.12 4.32 20.70
CA ASP A 63 0.07 2.97 20.12
C ASP A 63 1.29 2.15 20.54
N SER A 64 1.10 0.86 20.77
CA SER A 64 2.18 -0.07 21.08
C SER A 64 2.81 -0.70 19.83
N GLU A 65 2.17 -0.53 18.69
CA GLU A 65 2.70 -1.02 17.41
C GLU A 65 2.32 -0.07 16.29
N HIS A 66 3.13 -0.11 15.24
CA HIS A 66 2.91 0.62 14.01
C HIS A 66 3.16 -0.36 12.86
N GLY A 67 3.23 0.13 11.65
CA GLY A 67 3.56 -0.74 10.53
C GLY A 67 3.36 -0.09 9.20
N THR A 68 3.27 -0.93 8.18
CA THR A 68 3.13 -0.50 6.81
C THR A 68 2.20 -1.44 6.06
N THR A 69 1.55 -0.91 5.03
CA THR A 69 0.54 -1.64 4.25
C THR A 69 0.83 -1.51 2.77
N VAL A 70 0.84 -2.64 2.06
CA VAL A 70 0.81 -2.67 0.59
C VAL A 70 -0.63 -2.91 0.18
N HIS A 71 -1.14 -2.05 -0.71
CA HIS A 71 -2.53 -2.12 -1.16
C HIS A 71 -2.66 -1.75 -2.63
N PHE A 72 -3.74 -2.22 -3.24
CA PHE A 72 -4.14 -1.72 -4.55
C PHE A 72 -4.68 -0.30 -4.39
N VAL A 73 -4.48 0.51 -5.44
CA VAL A 73 -4.89 1.92 -5.41
C VAL A 73 -6.20 2.09 -6.18
N ASN A 74 -7.11 2.82 -5.57
CA ASN A 74 -8.34 3.30 -6.21
C ASN A 74 -8.45 4.81 -6.02
N GLU A 75 -9.63 5.39 -6.27
CA GLU A 75 -9.84 6.84 -6.15
C GLU A 75 -9.89 7.35 -4.71
N GLU A 76 -9.97 6.46 -3.72
CA GLU A 76 -9.99 6.83 -2.30
C GLU A 76 -8.56 6.92 -1.74
N ILE A 77 -8.32 7.88 -0.86
CA ILE A 77 -7.02 8.00 -0.20
C ILE A 77 -6.79 6.76 0.66
N ASP A 78 -5.73 5.99 0.32
CA ASP A 78 -5.33 4.80 1.08
C ASP A 78 -6.49 3.83 1.32
N GLY A 79 -7.46 3.81 0.40
CA GLY A 79 -8.71 3.05 0.58
C GLY A 79 -8.85 1.80 -0.27
N GLY A 80 -7.86 1.47 -1.09
CA GLY A 80 -7.91 0.28 -1.94
C GLY A 80 -7.68 -1.02 -1.18
N ALA A 81 -7.90 -2.15 -1.86
CA ALA A 81 -7.80 -3.47 -1.24
C ALA A 81 -6.40 -3.74 -0.66
N ILE A 82 -6.34 -4.16 0.59
CA ILE A 82 -5.10 -4.44 1.30
C ILE A 82 -4.57 -5.81 0.88
N VAL A 83 -3.27 -5.86 0.54
CA VAL A 83 -2.60 -7.11 0.13
C VAL A 83 -1.77 -7.70 1.27
N LEU A 84 -0.96 -6.86 1.91
CA LEU A 84 -0.04 -7.35 2.94
C LEU A 84 0.32 -6.22 3.90
N GLN A 85 0.40 -6.54 5.18
CA GLN A 85 0.85 -5.61 6.22
C GLN A 85 2.03 -6.19 6.97
N ALA A 86 2.92 -5.31 7.44
CA ALA A 86 3.97 -5.68 8.37
C ALA A 86 3.87 -4.81 9.61
N LYS A 87 4.00 -5.42 10.79
CA LYS A 87 3.91 -4.74 12.08
C LYS A 87 5.29 -4.54 12.66
N VAL A 88 5.49 -3.39 13.29
CA VAL A 88 6.72 -3.07 14.03
C VAL A 88 6.33 -2.59 15.44
N PRO A 89 7.15 -2.90 16.46
CA PRO A 89 6.85 -2.45 17.81
C PRO A 89 7.16 -0.96 17.99
N ILE A 90 6.41 -0.31 18.87
CA ILE A 90 6.74 1.02 19.38
C ILE A 90 7.10 0.83 20.85
N PHE A 91 8.34 1.18 21.20
CA PHE A 91 8.82 1.08 22.59
C PHE A 91 8.67 2.41 23.31
N PRO A 92 8.51 2.38 24.63
CA PRO A 92 8.50 3.63 25.40
C PRO A 92 9.75 4.45 25.15
N GLY A 93 9.57 5.74 24.85
CA GLY A 93 10.69 6.63 24.55
C GLY A 93 11.15 6.66 23.11
N ASP A 94 10.51 5.89 22.21
CA ASP A 94 10.84 5.94 20.79
C ASP A 94 10.57 7.30 20.20
N THR A 95 11.43 7.70 19.27
CA THR A 95 11.23 8.89 18.45
C THR A 95 10.56 8.51 17.14
N VAL A 96 10.05 9.52 16.42
CA VAL A 96 9.50 9.33 15.07
C VAL A 96 10.53 8.65 14.16
N GLU A 97 11.78 9.09 14.24
CA GLU A 97 12.87 8.57 13.40
C GLU A 97 13.14 7.08 13.65
N GLU A 98 13.08 6.66 14.91
CA GLU A 98 13.28 5.25 15.26
C GLU A 98 12.17 4.35 14.71
N ILE A 99 10.92 4.80 14.81
CA ILE A 99 9.78 4.05 14.27
C ILE A 99 9.85 4.02 12.75
N GLU A 100 10.19 5.15 12.13
CA GLU A 100 10.33 5.24 10.68
C GLU A 100 11.39 4.26 10.16
N LEU A 101 12.54 4.18 10.83
CA LEU A 101 13.60 3.27 10.42
C LEU A 101 13.15 1.81 10.46
N ARG A 102 12.51 1.39 11.55
CA ARG A 102 11.98 0.02 11.65
C ARG A 102 10.94 -0.27 10.58
N THR A 103 10.06 0.69 10.33
CA THR A 103 9.00 0.54 9.34
C THR A 103 9.57 0.41 7.94
N ARG A 104 10.56 1.25 7.58
CA ARG A 104 11.17 1.21 6.25
C ARG A 104 11.86 -0.12 5.96
N GLU A 105 12.48 -0.74 6.94
CA GLU A 105 13.07 -2.06 6.76
C GLU A 105 12.01 -3.10 6.35
N GLN A 106 10.84 -3.04 6.98
CA GLN A 106 9.73 -3.93 6.64
C GLN A 106 9.10 -3.58 5.29
N GLU A 107 8.99 -2.30 4.97
CA GLU A 107 8.48 -1.85 3.67
C GLU A 107 9.27 -2.47 2.53
N TYR A 108 10.58 -2.42 2.62
CA TYR A 108 11.45 -3.00 1.61
C TYR A 108 11.13 -4.47 1.37
N LEU A 109 11.03 -5.23 2.45
CA LEU A 109 10.79 -6.67 2.37
C LEU A 109 9.42 -7.02 1.80
N ILE A 110 8.36 -6.41 2.33
CA ILE A 110 7.00 -6.79 1.91
C ILE A 110 6.64 -6.25 0.52
N TYR A 111 7.15 -5.08 0.14
CA TYR A 111 6.86 -4.53 -1.17
C TYR A 111 7.45 -5.39 -2.28
N HIS A 112 8.69 -5.83 -2.11
CA HIS A 112 9.32 -6.75 -3.05
C HIS A 112 8.54 -8.06 -3.18
N LEU A 113 8.07 -8.59 -2.06
CA LEU A 113 7.29 -9.83 -2.06
C LEU A 113 5.97 -9.67 -2.83
N VAL A 114 5.24 -8.58 -2.58
CA VAL A 114 3.96 -8.32 -3.25
C VAL A 114 4.16 -8.10 -4.75
N ILE A 115 5.19 -7.33 -5.13
CA ILE A 115 5.51 -7.12 -6.54
C ILE A 115 5.82 -8.44 -7.22
N LYS A 116 6.57 -9.31 -6.56
CA LYS A 116 6.87 -10.65 -7.08
C LYS A 116 5.59 -11.44 -7.32
N TRP A 117 4.66 -11.45 -6.36
CA TRP A 117 3.36 -12.13 -6.53
C TRP A 117 2.60 -11.60 -7.75
N PHE A 118 2.62 -10.28 -7.96
CA PHE A 118 1.95 -9.67 -9.10
C PHE A 118 2.60 -10.09 -10.42
N VAL A 119 3.93 -10.00 -10.50
CA VAL A 119 4.69 -10.38 -11.70
C VAL A 119 4.52 -11.85 -12.04
N GLU A 120 4.38 -12.70 -11.03
CA GLU A 120 4.13 -14.13 -11.20
C GLU A 120 2.66 -14.46 -11.53
N ASP A 121 1.82 -13.45 -11.72
CA ASP A 121 0.39 -13.58 -12.02
C ASP A 121 -0.41 -14.27 -10.90
N ARG A 122 0.07 -14.21 -9.68
CA ARG A 122 -0.57 -14.81 -8.50
C ARG A 122 -1.50 -13.87 -7.77
N LEU A 123 -1.23 -12.54 -7.86
CA LEU A 123 -1.99 -11.50 -7.18
C LEU A 123 -2.90 -10.79 -8.17
N LYS A 124 -4.18 -10.70 -7.84
CA LYS A 124 -5.18 -10.06 -8.70
C LYS A 124 -6.17 -9.25 -7.89
N LEU A 125 -6.69 -8.19 -8.53
CA LEU A 125 -7.81 -7.42 -8.00
C LEU A 125 -9.06 -7.80 -8.78
N ILE A 126 -10.08 -8.28 -8.07
CA ILE A 126 -11.37 -8.68 -8.67
C ILE A 126 -12.48 -8.03 -7.85
N GLU A 127 -13.29 -7.20 -8.50
CA GLU A 127 -14.39 -6.48 -7.84
C GLU A 127 -13.94 -5.75 -6.58
N ASN A 128 -12.82 -5.04 -6.70
CA ASN A 128 -12.22 -4.23 -5.62
C ASN A 128 -11.75 -5.05 -4.41
N GLN A 129 -11.47 -6.34 -4.60
CA GLN A 129 -10.93 -7.21 -3.56
C GLN A 129 -9.68 -7.92 -4.05
N ALA A 130 -8.71 -8.11 -3.14
CA ALA A 130 -7.45 -8.75 -3.48
C ALA A 130 -7.54 -10.27 -3.37
N TYR A 131 -6.98 -10.96 -4.37
CA TYR A 131 -6.91 -12.42 -4.43
C TYR A 131 -5.47 -12.85 -4.61
N LEU A 132 -5.05 -13.85 -3.88
CA LEU A 132 -3.74 -14.48 -4.03
C LEU A 132 -3.92 -15.98 -4.30
N ASP A 133 -3.34 -16.43 -5.42
CA ASP A 133 -3.46 -17.83 -5.86
C ASP A 133 -4.93 -18.30 -5.95
N GLY A 134 -5.81 -17.39 -6.39
CA GLY A 134 -7.22 -17.67 -6.56
C GLY A 134 -8.08 -17.59 -5.31
N LYS A 135 -7.49 -17.24 -4.17
CA LYS A 135 -8.22 -17.10 -2.90
C LYS A 135 -8.32 -15.65 -2.48
N GLN A 136 -9.51 -15.23 -2.09
CA GLN A 136 -9.73 -13.89 -1.57
C GLN A 136 -8.94 -13.69 -0.28
N LEU A 137 -8.19 -12.60 -0.20
CA LEU A 137 -7.46 -12.25 1.01
C LEU A 137 -8.40 -11.70 2.09
N PRO A 138 -8.06 -11.88 3.39
CA PRO A 138 -8.80 -11.22 4.47
C PRO A 138 -8.77 -9.70 4.32
N PRO A 139 -9.68 -8.96 4.98
CA PRO A 139 -9.73 -7.49 4.86
C PRO A 139 -8.41 -6.77 5.16
N ASN A 140 -7.59 -7.33 6.05
CA ASN A 140 -6.29 -6.73 6.41
C ASN A 140 -5.12 -7.39 5.68
N GLY A 141 -5.38 -8.19 4.63
CA GLY A 141 -4.36 -8.76 3.78
C GLY A 141 -3.92 -10.16 4.16
N TYR A 142 -2.91 -10.64 3.45
CA TYR A 142 -2.40 -12.01 3.59
C TYR A 142 -1.95 -12.32 5.02
N ALA A 143 -2.39 -13.46 5.54
CA ALA A 143 -2.04 -13.96 6.88
C ALA A 143 -2.39 -13.00 8.03
N ASN A 144 -3.31 -12.08 7.83
CA ASN A 144 -3.67 -11.07 8.82
C ASN A 144 -5.18 -11.10 9.07
N GLU A 145 -5.65 -12.19 9.62
CA GLU A 145 -7.06 -12.42 9.93
C GLU A 145 -7.53 -11.69 11.19
#